data_52074080db6a564ed0f93f563b9335be
#
_entry.id   52074080db6a564ed0f93f563b9335be
#
_cell.length_a   1.000
_cell.length_b   1.000
_cell.length_c   1.000
_cell.angle_alpha   90.00
_cell.angle_beta   90.00
_cell.angle_gamma   90.00
#
_symmetry.space_group_name_H-M   'P 1'
#
loop_
_entity.id
_entity.type
_entity.pdbx_description
1 polymer ?
#
loop_
_entity_poly.entity_id
_entity_poly.type
_entity_poly.pdbx_seq_one_letter_code
_entity_poly.pdbx_strand_id
1 'polypeptide(L)'
;VIGLCAGDEIRVRYPEEDASTLALTLGCSRIFASVLQMRGLGCSEKARAKHRPGLRLALEELFLGNEDPGGEGLRAALREGARVVVYGDYDVDGVAATSLAVELCLSYGADVRYYIPHRRLQGYGIHEDMIGRILQMGCDLLLVVDCGTRDRKILEGVVAAGVPVWVFDHHLPEGPTVREAGAVLINPHASNGDEEGVRLCATGVLWAWLFRNSLAPEEWLRERLDLVALATVADCVSLGPLNRVLVFEGLERIRQGRRVGLRLLAERLGLVFQRIGEEDLAMKLIPCLNAAGRLDLADVSVRVLLGEKDTLQWVERLVELNRKRQYLSGRLVDEISTAISAEERHVLRGNEWPVGILSSVASRLCSQFRRPIALAAPAGEVLRGTLRVPGGVDAVAILRDVEEHLLEWGGHRQAAGFSVAPERWSLVEERLE
;
A
#
# COMPACT_ATOMS: atom_id res chain seq x y z
N VAL A 1 -26.29 2.90 2.31
CA VAL A 1 -27.50 2.06 2.31
C VAL A 1 -27.07 0.69 1.83
N ILE A 2 -27.04 -0.29 2.74
CA ILE A 2 -26.80 -1.69 2.38
C ILE A 2 -28.14 -2.21 1.88
N GLY A 3 -28.27 -2.47 0.57
CA GLY A 3 -29.42 -3.16 0.00
C GLY A 3 -29.36 -4.62 0.42
N LEU A 4 -30.35 -5.08 1.19
CA LEU A 4 -30.52 -6.49 1.49
C LEU A 4 -31.22 -7.16 0.30
N CYS A 5 -30.66 -8.29 -0.18
CA CYS A 5 -31.32 -9.11 -1.19
C CYS A 5 -32.42 -9.95 -0.54
N ALA A 6 -33.45 -10.31 -1.32
CA ALA A 6 -34.48 -11.21 -0.85
C ALA A 6 -33.85 -12.57 -0.50
N GLY A 7 -33.85 -12.93 0.79
CA GLY A 7 -33.20 -14.12 1.34
C GLY A 7 -32.06 -13.85 2.34
N ASP A 8 -31.64 -12.60 2.50
CA ASP A 8 -30.62 -12.25 3.50
C ASP A 8 -31.25 -12.30 4.91
N GLU A 9 -30.71 -13.16 5.76
CA GLU A 9 -31.15 -13.31 7.16
C GLU A 9 -30.44 -12.28 8.03
N ILE A 10 -31.17 -11.29 8.57
CA ILE A 10 -30.61 -10.35 9.53
C ILE A 10 -30.55 -11.03 10.90
N ARG A 11 -29.36 -11.40 11.33
CA ARG A 11 -29.12 -11.90 12.68
C ARG A 11 -28.79 -10.77 13.62
N VAL A 12 -29.73 -10.46 14.52
CA VAL A 12 -29.49 -9.49 15.59
C VAL A 12 -28.82 -10.24 16.75
N ARG A 13 -27.61 -9.79 17.13
CA ARG A 13 -26.90 -10.27 18.31
C ARG A 13 -27.18 -9.31 19.47
N TYR A 14 -27.43 -9.84 20.61
CA TYR A 14 -27.56 -9.09 21.87
C TYR A 14 -26.40 -9.44 22.79
N PRO A 15 -25.85 -8.47 23.56
CA PRO A 15 -24.85 -8.78 24.58
C PRO A 15 -25.50 -9.71 25.65
N GLU A 16 -24.74 -10.73 26.05
CA GLU A 16 -25.21 -11.69 27.11
C GLU A 16 -25.19 -11.05 28.49
N GLU A 17 -24.40 -9.98 28.70
CA GLU A 17 -24.20 -9.28 29.95
C GLU A 17 -24.46 -7.78 29.81
N ASP A 18 -24.78 -7.12 30.94
CA ASP A 18 -24.94 -5.67 30.99
C ASP A 18 -23.60 -4.96 30.76
N ALA A 19 -23.52 -4.19 29.68
CA ALA A 19 -22.35 -3.45 29.29
C ALA A 19 -22.06 -2.17 30.14
N SER A 20 -22.87 -1.89 31.17
CA SER A 20 -22.76 -0.68 31.98
C SER A 20 -21.41 -0.55 32.68
N THR A 21 -20.89 -1.62 33.26
CA THR A 21 -19.58 -1.63 33.92
C THR A 21 -18.46 -1.36 32.96
N LEU A 22 -18.50 -1.98 31.79
CA LEU A 22 -17.51 -1.76 30.73
C LEU A 22 -17.58 -0.31 30.20
N ALA A 23 -18.79 0.22 30.01
CA ALA A 23 -19.01 1.60 29.58
C ALA A 23 -18.41 2.63 30.55
N LEU A 24 -18.65 2.45 31.85
CA LEU A 24 -18.07 3.29 32.91
C LEU A 24 -16.54 3.20 32.94
N THR A 25 -16.00 2.00 32.85
CA THR A 25 -14.55 1.75 32.91
C THR A 25 -13.80 2.35 31.70
N LEU A 26 -14.44 2.34 30.52
CA LEU A 26 -13.86 2.88 29.28
C LEU A 26 -14.22 4.35 29.03
N GLY A 27 -15.14 4.94 29.80
CA GLY A 27 -15.65 6.28 29.58
C GLY A 27 -16.39 6.41 28.23
N CYS A 28 -17.14 5.38 27.82
CA CYS A 28 -17.84 5.34 26.54
C CYS A 28 -19.33 5.08 26.70
N SER A 29 -20.11 5.17 25.62
CA SER A 29 -21.55 4.86 25.67
C SER A 29 -21.80 3.36 25.91
N ARG A 30 -22.95 3.03 26.53
CA ARG A 30 -23.37 1.63 26.70
C ARG A 30 -23.50 0.88 25.39
N ILE A 31 -23.97 1.57 24.32
CA ILE A 31 -24.09 0.97 22.99
C ILE A 31 -22.71 0.54 22.48
N PHE A 32 -21.70 1.40 22.60
CA PHE A 32 -20.35 1.09 22.19
C PHE A 32 -19.73 -0.05 23.03
N ALA A 33 -19.92 -0.02 24.34
CA ALA A 33 -19.50 -1.11 25.23
C ALA A 33 -20.17 -2.44 24.89
N SER A 34 -21.47 -2.43 24.57
CA SER A 34 -22.18 -3.63 24.09
C SER A 34 -21.60 -4.19 22.79
N VAL A 35 -21.25 -3.32 21.83
CA VAL A 35 -20.57 -3.74 20.59
C VAL A 35 -19.22 -4.37 20.89
N LEU A 36 -18.45 -3.82 21.83
CA LEU A 36 -17.17 -4.40 22.25
C LEU A 36 -17.35 -5.79 22.87
N GLN A 37 -18.34 -5.98 23.76
CA GLN A 37 -18.65 -7.29 24.33
C GLN A 37 -19.04 -8.32 23.27
N MET A 38 -19.92 -7.94 22.33
CA MET A 38 -20.32 -8.82 21.22
C MET A 38 -19.15 -9.22 20.32
N ARG A 39 -18.08 -8.45 20.33
CA ARG A 39 -16.81 -8.74 19.64
C ARG A 39 -15.78 -9.49 20.51
N GLY A 40 -16.21 -10.03 21.67
CA GLY A 40 -15.33 -10.76 22.58
C GLY A 40 -14.39 -9.89 23.41
N LEU A 41 -14.66 -8.59 23.50
CA LEU A 41 -13.87 -7.60 24.24
C LEU A 41 -14.57 -7.20 25.55
N GLY A 42 -15.24 -8.13 26.23
CA GLY A 42 -15.96 -7.87 27.48
C GLY A 42 -15.06 -7.57 28.69
N CYS A 43 -13.78 -7.95 28.64
CA CYS A 43 -12.81 -7.62 29.69
C CYS A 43 -12.29 -6.19 29.50
N SER A 44 -12.29 -5.38 30.57
CA SER A 44 -11.87 -3.98 30.54
C SER A 44 -10.41 -3.79 30.09
N GLU A 45 -9.53 -4.70 30.43
CA GLU A 45 -8.12 -4.66 30.04
C GLU A 45 -7.94 -4.92 28.55
N LYS A 46 -8.56 -6.00 28.02
CA LYS A 46 -8.57 -6.32 26.59
C LYS A 46 -9.26 -5.23 25.77
N ALA A 47 -10.34 -4.66 26.28
CA ALA A 47 -11.06 -3.60 25.61
C ALA A 47 -10.24 -2.29 25.58
N ARG A 48 -9.52 -1.94 26.64
CA ARG A 48 -8.63 -0.78 26.67
C ARG A 48 -7.46 -0.96 25.71
N ALA A 49 -6.79 -2.11 25.76
CA ALA A 49 -5.66 -2.42 24.86
C ALA A 49 -6.06 -2.33 23.38
N LYS A 50 -7.27 -2.78 23.03
CA LYS A 50 -7.79 -2.68 21.65
C LYS A 50 -8.44 -1.33 21.32
N HIS A 51 -8.98 -0.60 22.28
CA HIS A 51 -9.69 0.64 22.00
C HIS A 51 -8.77 1.86 21.93
N ARG A 52 -7.79 1.94 22.83
CA ARG A 52 -6.76 3.00 22.88
C ARG A 52 -5.45 2.42 23.39
N PRO A 53 -4.78 1.55 22.64
CA PRO A 53 -3.46 1.09 23.03
C PRO A 53 -2.53 2.30 23.09
N GLY A 54 -1.66 2.37 24.08
CA GLY A 54 -0.57 3.34 24.07
C GLY A 54 0.44 2.96 22.99
N LEU A 55 0.84 3.90 22.15
CA LEU A 55 1.80 3.64 21.06
C LEU A 55 3.08 2.99 21.57
N ARG A 56 3.63 3.52 22.67
CA ARG A 56 4.87 3.01 23.26
C ARG A 56 4.73 1.55 23.71
N LEU A 57 3.64 1.22 24.40
CA LEU A 57 3.37 -0.16 24.85
C LEU A 57 3.22 -1.12 23.66
N ALA A 58 2.50 -0.70 22.61
CA ALA A 58 2.32 -1.51 21.42
C ALA A 58 3.65 -1.75 20.65
N LEU A 59 4.60 -0.81 20.73
CA LEU A 59 5.92 -0.93 20.10
C LEU A 59 6.92 -1.71 20.96
N GLU A 60 6.80 -1.69 22.30
CA GLU A 60 7.65 -2.46 23.20
C GLU A 60 7.48 -3.98 22.99
N GLU A 61 6.25 -4.42 22.66
CA GLU A 61 5.93 -5.81 22.38
C GLU A 61 6.17 -6.21 20.92
N LEU A 62 6.39 -5.26 20.02
CA LEU A 62 6.54 -5.52 18.57
C LEU A 62 7.85 -6.26 18.28
N PHE A 63 7.75 -7.32 17.50
CA PHE A 63 8.88 -8.08 17.00
C PHE A 63 8.87 -8.14 15.46
N LEU A 64 9.84 -7.49 14.84
CA LEU A 64 9.96 -7.41 13.37
C LEU A 64 10.73 -8.62 12.76
N GLY A 65 11.27 -9.50 13.60
CA GLY A 65 11.95 -10.71 13.18
C GLY A 65 13.34 -10.90 13.80
N ASN A 66 13.88 -12.11 13.66
CA ASN A 66 15.11 -12.57 14.31
C ASN A 66 16.41 -11.98 13.73
N GLU A 67 16.35 -11.40 12.53
CA GLU A 67 17.54 -11.00 11.79
C GLU A 67 17.62 -9.47 11.63
N ASP A 68 17.29 -8.74 12.71
CA ASP A 68 17.46 -7.29 12.78
C ASP A 68 18.96 -6.97 12.99
N PRO A 69 19.64 -6.37 11.99
CA PRO A 69 21.08 -6.04 12.12
C PRO A 69 21.33 -4.84 13.04
N GLY A 70 20.25 -4.26 13.61
CA GLY A 70 20.34 -2.99 14.34
C GLY A 70 20.56 -1.77 13.43
N GLY A 71 20.42 -0.58 14.00
CA GLY A 71 20.46 0.67 13.23
C GLY A 71 21.86 1.26 12.98
N GLU A 72 22.92 0.68 13.55
CA GLU A 72 24.24 1.34 13.55
C GLU A 72 24.85 1.45 12.13
N GLY A 73 24.73 0.44 11.29
CA GLY A 73 25.25 0.47 9.93
C GLY A 73 24.59 1.57 9.08
N LEU A 74 23.27 1.68 9.15
CA LEU A 74 22.53 2.74 8.44
C LEU A 74 22.88 4.12 9.01
N ARG A 75 22.94 4.24 10.34
CA ARG A 75 23.28 5.49 11.00
C ARG A 75 24.68 5.97 10.63
N ALA A 76 25.67 5.07 10.59
CA ALA A 76 27.03 5.40 10.20
C ALA A 76 27.08 5.93 8.78
N ALA A 77 26.50 5.21 7.81
CA ALA A 77 26.45 5.63 6.41
C ALA A 77 25.80 7.03 6.25
N LEU A 78 24.68 7.28 6.93
CA LEU A 78 24.00 8.58 6.86
C LEU A 78 24.84 9.71 7.48
N ARG A 79 25.56 9.47 8.59
CA ARG A 79 26.42 10.47 9.25
C ARG A 79 27.69 10.78 8.46
N GLU A 80 28.19 9.83 7.69
CA GLU A 80 29.35 10.00 6.82
C GLU A 80 29.01 10.75 5.53
N GLY A 81 27.75 11.13 5.34
CA GLY A 81 27.31 11.91 4.17
C GLY A 81 27.18 11.07 2.90
N ALA A 82 26.81 9.80 3.01
CA ALA A 82 26.56 8.92 1.87
C ALA A 82 25.60 9.53 0.86
N ARG A 83 25.88 9.32 -0.42
CA ARG A 83 24.94 9.60 -1.52
C ARG A 83 23.92 8.48 -1.55
N VAL A 84 22.70 8.78 -1.08
CA VAL A 84 21.64 7.80 -0.93
C VAL A 84 20.70 7.85 -2.11
N VAL A 85 20.36 6.68 -2.63
CA VAL A 85 19.22 6.54 -3.55
C VAL A 85 18.12 5.76 -2.82
N VAL A 86 16.91 6.32 -2.78
CA VAL A 86 15.70 5.65 -2.29
C VAL A 86 14.92 5.14 -3.49
N TYR A 87 14.75 3.82 -3.58
CA TYR A 87 13.93 3.17 -4.60
C TYR A 87 12.62 2.72 -3.97
N GLY A 88 11.48 3.24 -4.43
CA GLY A 88 10.16 2.91 -3.87
C GLY A 88 9.18 2.37 -4.90
N ASP A 89 7.99 1.96 -4.44
CA ASP A 89 6.88 1.60 -5.31
C ASP A 89 5.97 2.80 -5.63
N TYR A 90 5.09 2.62 -6.59
CA TYR A 90 4.25 3.68 -7.19
C TYR A 90 2.90 3.90 -6.49
N ASP A 91 2.50 3.07 -5.55
CA ASP A 91 1.26 3.26 -4.77
C ASP A 91 1.49 4.12 -3.51
N VAL A 92 0.45 4.33 -2.71
CA VAL A 92 0.54 5.24 -1.56
C VAL A 92 1.44 4.67 -0.45
N ASP A 93 1.56 3.36 -0.29
CA ASP A 93 2.51 2.80 0.67
C ASP A 93 3.94 3.08 0.22
N GLY A 94 4.29 2.72 -1.03
CA GLY A 94 5.61 3.00 -1.59
C GLY A 94 5.96 4.49 -1.62
N VAL A 95 5.01 5.35 -2.00
CA VAL A 95 5.18 6.82 -2.01
C VAL A 95 5.41 7.37 -0.59
N ALA A 96 4.65 6.89 0.41
CA ALA A 96 4.79 7.31 1.80
C ALA A 96 6.10 6.80 2.41
N ALA A 97 6.47 5.54 2.15
CA ALA A 97 7.73 4.96 2.58
C ALA A 97 8.94 5.69 1.97
N THR A 98 8.86 6.00 0.66
CA THR A 98 9.87 6.83 -0.03
C THR A 98 10.00 8.20 0.63
N SER A 99 8.87 8.87 0.89
CA SER A 99 8.88 10.19 1.54
C SER A 99 9.49 10.13 2.94
N LEU A 100 9.16 9.11 3.73
CA LEU A 100 9.73 8.90 5.06
C LEU A 100 11.25 8.66 5.01
N ALA A 101 11.71 7.80 4.10
CA ALA A 101 13.14 7.50 3.91
C ALA A 101 13.92 8.75 3.45
N VAL A 102 13.37 9.51 2.50
CA VAL A 102 13.98 10.78 2.04
C VAL A 102 14.07 11.79 3.17
N GLU A 103 12.99 12.00 3.93
CA GLU A 103 13.00 12.91 5.09
C GLU A 103 14.01 12.47 6.17
N LEU A 104 14.17 11.15 6.39
CA LEU A 104 15.21 10.63 7.28
C LEU A 104 16.60 11.01 6.77
N CYS A 105 16.93 10.73 5.52
CA CYS A 105 18.23 11.04 4.92
C CYS A 105 18.54 12.55 5.01
N LEU A 106 17.56 13.39 4.67
CA LEU A 106 17.69 14.86 4.79
C LEU A 106 17.94 15.31 6.23
N SER A 107 17.34 14.64 7.23
CA SER A 107 17.57 14.98 8.65
C SER A 107 19.00 14.72 9.11
N TYR A 108 19.74 13.85 8.42
CA TYR A 108 21.16 13.58 8.61
C TYR A 108 22.08 14.49 7.75
N GLY A 109 21.49 15.26 6.81
CA GLY A 109 22.25 16.07 5.85
C GLY A 109 22.85 15.27 4.69
N ALA A 110 22.36 14.05 4.44
CA ALA A 110 22.82 13.22 3.33
C ALA A 110 22.37 13.76 1.96
N ASP A 111 23.16 13.53 0.89
CA ASP A 111 22.74 13.76 -0.49
C ASP A 111 21.79 12.63 -0.89
N VAL A 112 20.49 12.91 -0.93
CA VAL A 112 19.47 11.92 -1.21
C VAL A 112 18.73 12.20 -2.51
N ARG A 113 18.55 11.16 -3.29
CA ARG A 113 17.71 11.12 -4.49
C ARG A 113 16.74 9.97 -4.35
N TYR A 114 15.59 10.05 -5.02
CA TYR A 114 14.64 8.93 -5.05
C TYR A 114 14.24 8.55 -6.47
N TYR A 115 13.78 7.34 -6.63
CA TYR A 115 13.24 6.82 -7.87
C TYR A 115 11.99 5.99 -7.60
N ILE A 116 10.94 6.24 -8.39
CA ILE A 116 9.70 5.44 -8.40
C ILE A 116 9.52 4.88 -9.81
N PRO A 117 9.36 3.56 -9.99
CA PRO A 117 9.17 2.97 -11.31
C PRO A 117 7.83 3.40 -11.94
N HIS A 118 7.82 3.45 -13.26
CA HIS A 118 6.59 3.77 -13.98
C HIS A 118 5.69 2.54 -14.06
N ARG A 119 4.58 2.54 -13.31
CA ARG A 119 3.64 1.41 -13.22
C ARG A 119 3.27 0.76 -14.56
N ARG A 120 3.03 1.56 -15.61
CA ARG A 120 2.59 1.07 -16.92
C ARG A 120 3.71 0.49 -17.77
N LEU A 121 4.90 1.07 -17.70
CA LEU A 121 6.05 0.70 -18.55
C LEU A 121 6.89 -0.39 -17.90
N GLN A 122 7.14 -0.25 -16.61
CA GLN A 122 8.04 -1.13 -15.86
C GLN A 122 7.25 -2.17 -15.04
N GLY A 123 6.17 -1.80 -14.37
CA GLY A 123 5.43 -2.68 -13.48
C GLY A 123 5.92 -2.57 -12.03
N TYR A 124 5.68 -3.62 -11.24
CA TYR A 124 6.09 -3.73 -9.84
C TYR A 124 7.52 -4.30 -9.73
N GLY A 125 8.21 -3.94 -8.65
CA GLY A 125 9.53 -4.45 -8.31
C GLY A 125 10.69 -3.63 -8.86
N ILE A 126 11.90 -4.16 -8.75
CA ILE A 126 13.13 -3.48 -9.15
C ILE A 126 13.47 -3.85 -10.60
N HIS A 127 13.91 -2.87 -11.37
CA HIS A 127 14.20 -3.03 -12.78
C HIS A 127 15.69 -2.87 -13.07
N GLU A 128 16.26 -3.82 -13.81
CA GLU A 128 17.70 -3.91 -14.09
C GLU A 128 18.26 -2.66 -14.81
N ASP A 129 17.50 -2.09 -15.75
CA ASP A 129 17.88 -0.87 -16.47
C ASP A 129 18.06 0.34 -15.53
N MET A 130 17.32 0.39 -14.43
CA MET A 130 17.43 1.45 -13.44
C MET A 130 18.60 1.26 -12.50
N ILE A 131 18.95 0.02 -12.15
CA ILE A 131 20.10 -0.25 -11.29
C ILE A 131 21.40 0.25 -11.96
N GLY A 132 21.58 0.00 -13.26
CA GLY A 132 22.72 0.53 -14.00
C GLY A 132 22.81 2.06 -13.93
N ARG A 133 21.68 2.77 -14.03
CA ARG A 133 21.64 4.24 -13.90
C ARG A 133 21.95 4.70 -12.47
N ILE A 134 21.40 4.03 -11.45
CA ILE A 134 21.66 4.35 -10.04
C ILE A 134 23.16 4.24 -9.73
N LEU A 135 23.79 3.16 -10.17
CA LEU A 135 25.24 2.96 -9.99
C LEU A 135 26.07 4.02 -10.73
N GLN A 136 25.69 4.36 -11.96
CA GLN A 136 26.36 5.42 -12.76
C GLN A 136 26.23 6.82 -12.13
N MET A 137 25.15 7.11 -11.39
CA MET A 137 24.97 8.35 -10.64
C MET A 137 25.83 8.43 -9.37
N GLY A 138 26.55 7.36 -9.02
CA GLY A 138 27.41 7.31 -7.84
C GLY A 138 26.62 7.14 -6.56
N CYS A 139 25.91 6.04 -6.42
CA CYS A 139 25.17 5.67 -5.20
C CYS A 139 26.13 5.02 -4.20
N ASP A 140 26.18 5.54 -2.96
CA ASP A 140 26.96 4.97 -1.86
C ASP A 140 26.09 4.09 -0.94
N LEU A 141 24.76 4.25 -0.98
CA LEU A 141 23.79 3.49 -0.22
C LEU A 141 22.45 3.43 -0.98
N LEU A 142 21.94 2.23 -1.20
CA LEU A 142 20.62 2.01 -1.78
C LEU A 142 19.61 1.63 -0.67
N LEU A 143 18.57 2.44 -0.50
CA LEU A 143 17.40 2.13 0.32
C LEU A 143 16.25 1.72 -0.60
N VAL A 144 15.72 0.52 -0.41
CA VAL A 144 14.58 0.00 -1.17
C VAL A 144 13.39 -0.09 -0.21
N VAL A 145 12.25 0.47 -0.61
CA VAL A 145 11.06 0.50 0.23
C VAL A 145 9.83 0.01 -0.53
N ASP A 146 9.01 -0.80 0.12
CA ASP A 146 7.76 -1.38 -0.40
C ASP A 146 7.93 -2.29 -1.64
N CYS A 147 9.12 -2.77 -1.85
CA CYS A 147 9.48 -3.78 -2.85
C CYS A 147 10.85 -4.36 -2.50
N GLY A 148 11.33 -5.27 -3.30
CA GLY A 148 12.71 -5.75 -3.23
C GLY A 148 12.87 -7.12 -2.56
N THR A 149 11.95 -7.59 -1.73
CA THR A 149 12.09 -8.90 -1.06
C THR A 149 12.42 -10.03 -2.03
N ARG A 150 11.83 -10.02 -3.22
CA ARG A 150 11.96 -11.07 -4.26
C ARG A 150 13.01 -10.75 -5.32
N ASP A 151 13.54 -9.52 -5.37
CA ASP A 151 14.41 -9.02 -6.44
C ASP A 151 15.90 -9.39 -6.25
N ARG A 152 16.16 -10.60 -5.71
CA ARG A 152 17.49 -11.11 -5.36
C ARG A 152 18.48 -10.95 -6.50
N LYS A 153 18.14 -11.45 -7.71
CA LYS A 153 19.08 -11.47 -8.86
C LYS A 153 19.56 -10.09 -9.25
N ILE A 154 18.66 -9.10 -9.16
CA ILE A 154 18.96 -7.72 -9.55
C ILE A 154 19.82 -7.06 -8.47
N LEU A 155 19.44 -7.20 -7.20
CA LEU A 155 20.16 -6.58 -6.08
C LEU A 155 21.52 -7.24 -5.80
N GLU A 156 21.71 -8.51 -6.16
CA GLU A 156 23.01 -9.18 -6.11
C GLU A 156 24.08 -8.41 -6.91
N GLY A 157 23.73 -7.86 -8.06
CA GLY A 157 24.63 -7.01 -8.86
C GLY A 157 24.99 -5.69 -8.16
N VAL A 158 24.08 -5.10 -7.41
CA VAL A 158 24.33 -3.86 -6.64
C VAL A 158 25.29 -4.14 -5.47
N VAL A 159 25.02 -5.20 -4.72
CA VAL A 159 25.88 -5.62 -3.60
C VAL A 159 27.27 -6.01 -4.09
N ALA A 160 27.35 -6.74 -5.20
CA ALA A 160 28.64 -7.11 -5.82
C ALA A 160 29.45 -5.89 -6.32
N ALA A 161 28.77 -4.79 -6.67
CA ALA A 161 29.40 -3.50 -6.98
C ALA A 161 29.88 -2.74 -5.73
N GLY A 162 29.73 -3.32 -4.53
CA GLY A 162 30.17 -2.74 -3.26
C GLY A 162 29.21 -1.70 -2.67
N VAL A 163 27.97 -1.59 -3.17
CA VAL A 163 26.96 -0.66 -2.65
C VAL A 163 26.11 -1.39 -1.61
N PRO A 164 26.10 -0.97 -0.33
CA PRO A 164 25.19 -1.48 0.69
C PRO A 164 23.72 -1.29 0.27
N VAL A 165 22.92 -2.33 0.46
CA VAL A 165 21.48 -2.32 0.13
C VAL A 165 20.68 -2.61 1.38
N TRP A 166 19.70 -1.76 1.68
CA TRP A 166 18.73 -1.95 2.75
C TRP A 166 17.32 -1.98 2.16
N VAL A 167 16.59 -3.05 2.45
CA VAL A 167 15.24 -3.30 1.96
C VAL A 167 14.26 -3.28 3.13
N PHE A 168 13.25 -2.43 3.06
CA PHE A 168 12.14 -2.36 4.00
C PHE A 168 10.86 -2.72 3.27
N ASP A 169 10.34 -3.90 3.53
CA ASP A 169 9.25 -4.48 2.76
C ASP A 169 8.31 -5.29 3.66
N HIS A 170 7.14 -5.61 3.16
CA HIS A 170 6.14 -6.42 3.85
C HIS A 170 5.52 -7.51 2.96
N HIS A 171 5.96 -7.60 1.72
CA HIS A 171 5.46 -8.62 0.79
C HIS A 171 5.92 -10.02 1.19
N LEU A 172 5.05 -11.01 0.94
CA LEU A 172 5.36 -12.41 1.24
C LEU A 172 6.58 -12.88 0.43
N PRO A 173 7.57 -13.50 1.07
CA PRO A 173 8.69 -14.09 0.36
C PRO A 173 8.22 -15.32 -0.43
N GLU A 174 8.58 -15.39 -1.71
CA GLU A 174 8.37 -16.55 -2.56
C GLU A 174 9.73 -17.11 -2.99
N GLY A 175 10.28 -18.03 -2.19
CA GLY A 175 11.61 -18.58 -2.40
C GLY A 175 12.74 -17.74 -1.80
N PRO A 176 13.98 -17.83 -2.37
CA PRO A 176 15.15 -17.11 -1.87
C PRO A 176 14.96 -15.59 -1.90
N THR A 177 15.33 -14.93 -0.81
CA THR A 177 15.20 -13.47 -0.64
C THR A 177 16.49 -12.74 -0.98
N VAL A 178 16.45 -11.42 -0.97
CA VAL A 178 17.62 -10.55 -1.19
C VAL A 178 18.70 -10.67 -0.11
N ARG A 179 18.41 -11.27 1.05
CA ARG A 179 19.43 -11.58 2.06
C ARG A 179 20.52 -12.48 1.53
N GLU A 180 20.15 -13.46 0.73
CA GLU A 180 21.10 -14.39 0.13
C GLU A 180 22.02 -13.71 -0.89
N ALA A 181 21.65 -12.52 -1.35
CA ALA A 181 22.49 -11.63 -2.15
C ALA A 181 23.38 -10.70 -1.29
N GLY A 182 23.28 -10.75 0.03
CA GLY A 182 24.03 -9.90 0.96
C GLY A 182 23.37 -8.55 1.27
N ALA A 183 22.13 -8.35 0.87
CA ALA A 183 21.36 -7.16 1.25
C ALA A 183 20.79 -7.31 2.68
N VAL A 184 20.65 -6.19 3.38
CA VAL A 184 19.90 -6.15 4.64
C VAL A 184 18.41 -6.10 4.32
N LEU A 185 17.65 -7.08 4.81
CA LEU A 185 16.20 -7.16 4.62
C LEU A 185 15.46 -7.03 5.95
N ILE A 186 14.66 -6.00 6.08
CA ILE A 186 13.70 -5.80 7.16
C ILE A 186 12.32 -6.10 6.61
N ASN A 187 11.86 -7.33 6.79
CA ASN A 187 10.54 -7.80 6.38
C ASN A 187 10.04 -8.83 7.40
N PRO A 188 8.96 -8.51 8.16
CA PRO A 188 8.44 -9.40 9.18
C PRO A 188 8.01 -10.79 8.66
N HIS A 189 7.52 -10.88 7.42
CA HIS A 189 7.16 -12.15 6.79
C HIS A 189 8.38 -13.01 6.46
N ALA A 190 9.50 -12.41 6.13
CA ALA A 190 10.73 -13.12 5.80
C ALA A 190 11.57 -13.47 7.04
N SER A 191 11.26 -12.87 8.20
CA SER A 191 12.11 -12.93 9.42
C SER A 191 11.39 -13.54 10.61
N ASN A 192 10.25 -14.20 10.42
CA ASN A 192 9.41 -14.73 11.50
C ASN A 192 8.99 -13.62 12.51
N GLY A 193 8.58 -12.47 12.02
CA GLY A 193 7.98 -11.41 12.84
C GLY A 193 6.74 -11.90 13.58
N ASP A 194 6.35 -11.19 14.63
CA ASP A 194 5.12 -11.49 15.35
C ASP A 194 3.85 -11.11 14.55
N GLU A 195 2.68 -11.43 15.12
CA GLU A 195 1.39 -11.15 14.48
C GLU A 195 1.17 -9.66 14.16
N GLU A 196 1.66 -8.75 14.99
CA GLU A 196 1.53 -7.31 14.76
C GLU A 196 2.55 -6.82 13.72
N GLY A 197 3.77 -7.36 13.71
CA GLY A 197 4.81 -7.04 12.73
C GLY A 197 4.38 -7.42 11.31
N VAL A 198 3.87 -8.63 11.10
CA VAL A 198 3.42 -9.11 9.78
C VAL A 198 2.16 -8.40 9.27
N ARG A 199 1.50 -7.59 10.10
CA ARG A 199 0.35 -6.76 9.70
C ARG A 199 0.73 -5.35 9.30
N LEU A 200 1.99 -4.95 9.46
CA LEU A 200 2.44 -3.62 9.05
C LEU A 200 2.54 -3.53 7.53
N CYS A 201 2.18 -2.38 6.96
CA CYS A 201 2.56 -2.00 5.61
C CYS A 201 4.05 -1.59 5.57
N ALA A 202 4.66 -1.43 4.41
CA ALA A 202 6.10 -1.13 4.29
C ALA A 202 6.49 0.18 4.98
N THR A 203 5.68 1.24 4.87
CA THR A 203 5.88 2.49 5.63
C THR A 203 5.86 2.24 7.13
N GLY A 204 4.94 1.38 7.60
CA GLY A 204 4.84 0.97 9.00
C GLY A 204 6.06 0.19 9.47
N VAL A 205 6.56 -0.74 8.67
CA VAL A 205 7.80 -1.51 8.93
C VAL A 205 9.00 -0.57 9.06
N LEU A 206 9.20 0.32 8.08
CA LEU A 206 10.28 1.30 8.12
C LEU A 206 10.17 2.19 9.36
N TRP A 207 9.01 2.78 9.63
CA TRP A 207 8.78 3.67 10.75
C TRP A 207 9.04 2.97 12.10
N ALA A 208 8.50 1.77 12.30
CA ALA A 208 8.65 0.99 13.53
C ALA A 208 10.11 0.58 13.76
N TRP A 209 10.81 0.20 12.68
CA TRP A 209 12.23 -0.13 12.76
C TRP A 209 13.09 1.09 13.12
N LEU A 210 12.82 2.27 12.53
CA LEU A 210 13.48 3.52 12.89
C LEU A 210 13.27 3.87 14.35
N PHE A 211 12.05 3.67 14.88
CA PHE A 211 11.71 3.91 16.26
C PHE A 211 12.51 2.99 17.21
N ARG A 212 12.49 1.68 16.95
CA ARG A 212 13.20 0.68 17.78
C ARG A 212 14.71 0.91 17.83
N ASN A 213 15.29 1.28 16.71
CA ASN A 213 16.72 1.50 16.56
C ASN A 213 17.13 2.95 16.87
N SER A 214 16.21 3.81 17.32
CA SER A 214 16.47 5.21 17.67
C SER A 214 17.21 5.98 16.58
N LEU A 215 16.83 5.76 15.30
CA LEU A 215 17.46 6.41 14.13
C LEU A 215 17.08 7.89 14.02
N ALA A 216 16.01 8.31 14.70
CA ALA A 216 15.59 9.70 14.79
C ALA A 216 14.96 9.98 16.16
N PRO A 217 14.86 11.25 16.60
CA PRO A 217 14.16 11.61 17.83
C PRO A 217 12.70 11.14 17.79
N GLU A 218 12.17 10.70 18.96
CA GLU A 218 10.79 10.21 19.04
C GLU A 218 9.76 11.21 18.51
N GLU A 219 9.91 12.51 18.82
CA GLU A 219 9.00 13.55 18.32
C GLU A 219 9.05 13.67 16.79
N TRP A 220 10.23 13.57 16.20
CA TRP A 220 10.39 13.56 14.74
C TRP A 220 9.65 12.37 14.10
N LEU A 221 9.75 11.20 14.71
CA LEU A 221 9.03 9.99 14.27
C LEU A 221 7.51 10.13 14.45
N ARG A 222 7.06 10.69 15.59
CA ARG A 222 5.64 10.93 15.85
C ARG A 222 5.01 11.89 14.85
N GLU A 223 5.75 12.90 14.39
CA GLU A 223 5.28 13.82 13.35
C GLU A 223 5.03 13.12 12.02
N ARG A 224 5.74 12.01 11.73
CA ARG A 224 5.62 11.21 10.49
C ARG A 224 4.57 10.09 10.56
N LEU A 225 3.84 10.00 11.64
CA LEU A 225 2.70 9.09 11.73
C LEU A 225 1.58 9.44 10.72
N ASP A 226 1.55 10.65 10.19
CA ASP A 226 0.68 11.03 9.09
C ASP A 226 0.92 10.17 7.84
N LEU A 227 2.18 9.89 7.48
CA LEU A 227 2.56 9.01 6.38
C LEU A 227 2.18 7.56 6.68
N VAL A 228 2.44 7.10 7.92
CA VAL A 228 2.10 5.73 8.34
C VAL A 228 0.60 5.49 8.29
N ALA A 229 -0.22 6.46 8.75
CA ALA A 229 -1.68 6.34 8.69
C ALA A 229 -2.20 6.29 7.26
N LEU A 230 -1.66 7.13 6.36
CA LEU A 230 -2.00 7.09 4.93
C LEU A 230 -1.71 5.72 4.33
N ALA A 231 -0.50 5.21 4.54
CA ALA A 231 -0.03 3.95 4.00
C ALA A 231 -0.84 2.76 4.55
N THR A 232 -1.02 2.69 5.87
CA THR A 232 -1.79 1.63 6.55
C THR A 232 -3.22 1.51 6.01
N VAL A 233 -3.88 2.66 5.77
CA VAL A 233 -5.23 2.68 5.20
C VAL A 233 -5.21 2.37 3.70
N ALA A 234 -4.20 2.84 2.97
CA ALA A 234 -4.08 2.64 1.53
C ALA A 234 -3.88 1.18 1.15
N ASP A 235 -3.04 0.48 1.89
CA ASP A 235 -2.69 -0.91 1.66
C ASP A 235 -3.73 -1.90 2.24
N CYS A 236 -4.76 -1.37 2.90
CA CYS A 236 -5.85 -2.16 3.48
C CYS A 236 -5.39 -3.25 4.46
N VAL A 237 -4.25 -3.07 5.10
CA VAL A 237 -3.73 -4.03 6.09
C VAL A 237 -4.62 -4.12 7.33
N SER A 238 -4.57 -5.26 8.01
CA SER A 238 -5.43 -5.52 9.17
C SER A 238 -5.19 -4.50 10.29
N LEU A 239 -6.27 -3.88 10.79
CA LEU A 239 -6.22 -2.94 11.91
C LEU A 239 -6.15 -3.68 13.25
N GLY A 240 -5.05 -4.42 13.47
CA GLY A 240 -4.66 -4.95 14.78
C GLY A 240 -4.40 -3.84 15.79
N PRO A 241 -4.07 -4.14 17.05
CA PRO A 241 -3.79 -3.15 18.08
C PRO A 241 -2.78 -2.09 17.66
N LEU A 242 -1.65 -2.49 17.07
CA LEU A 242 -0.60 -1.56 16.65
C LEU A 242 -1.08 -0.67 15.48
N ASN A 243 -1.59 -1.25 14.38
CA ASN A 243 -2.06 -0.48 13.24
C ASN A 243 -3.17 0.51 13.61
N ARG A 244 -4.05 0.15 14.57
CA ARG A 244 -5.09 1.07 15.06
C ARG A 244 -4.50 2.30 15.74
N VAL A 245 -3.49 2.13 16.59
CA VAL A 245 -2.87 3.29 17.26
C VAL A 245 -2.06 4.12 16.28
N LEU A 246 -1.37 3.50 15.33
CA LEU A 246 -0.65 4.20 14.27
C LEU A 246 -1.59 5.06 13.43
N VAL A 247 -2.73 4.50 12.99
CA VAL A 247 -3.75 5.25 12.24
C VAL A 247 -4.39 6.34 13.09
N PHE A 248 -4.73 6.05 14.35
CA PHE A 248 -5.34 7.03 15.24
C PHE A 248 -4.42 8.24 15.50
N GLU A 249 -3.18 8.00 15.91
CA GLU A 249 -2.20 9.08 16.15
C GLU A 249 -1.83 9.79 14.85
N GLY A 250 -1.72 9.05 13.73
CA GLY A 250 -1.44 9.63 12.43
C GLY A 250 -2.56 10.54 11.92
N LEU A 251 -3.82 10.20 12.13
CA LEU A 251 -4.96 11.08 11.84
C LEU A 251 -4.90 12.37 12.65
N GLU A 252 -4.50 12.30 13.92
CA GLU A 252 -4.29 13.51 14.73
C GLU A 252 -3.17 14.41 14.15
N ARG A 253 -2.10 13.81 13.59
CA ARG A 253 -1.04 14.57 12.89
C ARG A 253 -1.55 15.18 11.59
N ILE A 254 -2.34 14.45 10.80
CA ILE A 254 -2.98 14.98 9.58
C ILE A 254 -3.87 16.19 9.94
N ARG A 255 -4.70 16.08 10.98
CA ARG A 255 -5.60 17.17 11.46
C ARG A 255 -4.86 18.39 11.95
N GLN A 256 -3.61 18.27 12.37
CA GLN A 256 -2.75 19.41 12.72
C GLN A 256 -2.29 20.20 11.49
N GLY A 257 -2.39 19.62 10.28
CA GLY A 257 -2.09 20.29 9.02
C GLY A 257 -0.63 20.69 8.81
N ARG A 258 0.30 20.05 9.53
CA ARG A 258 1.73 20.40 9.45
C ARG A 258 2.35 20.01 8.10
N ARG A 259 1.92 18.89 7.50
CA ARG A 259 2.33 18.49 6.14
C ARG A 259 1.56 19.34 5.12
N VAL A 260 2.24 20.36 4.61
CA VAL A 260 1.66 21.38 3.72
C VAL A 260 0.96 20.75 2.52
N GLY A 261 1.59 19.77 1.87
CA GLY A 261 1.00 19.12 0.68
C GLY A 261 -0.30 18.40 0.98
N LEU A 262 -0.40 17.66 2.09
CA LEU A 262 -1.66 17.00 2.49
C LEU A 262 -2.74 18.01 2.84
N ARG A 263 -2.39 19.09 3.53
CA ARG A 263 -3.33 20.16 3.86
C ARG A 263 -3.90 20.80 2.60
N LEU A 264 -3.04 21.22 1.67
CA LEU A 264 -3.47 21.79 0.40
C LEU A 264 -4.31 20.82 -0.43
N LEU A 265 -3.94 19.53 -0.46
CA LEU A 265 -4.70 18.50 -1.14
C LEU A 265 -6.10 18.34 -0.53
N ALA A 266 -6.19 18.27 0.80
CA ALA A 266 -7.48 18.19 1.50
C ALA A 266 -8.37 19.40 1.19
N GLU A 267 -7.83 20.62 1.22
CA GLU A 267 -8.54 21.85 0.85
C GLU A 267 -9.07 21.79 -0.60
N ARG A 268 -8.26 21.32 -1.56
CA ARG A 268 -8.67 21.17 -2.98
C ARG A 268 -9.73 20.10 -3.19
N LEU A 269 -9.79 19.11 -2.31
CA LEU A 269 -10.81 18.06 -2.31
C LEU A 269 -12.07 18.46 -1.52
N GLY A 270 -12.14 19.68 -1.00
CA GLY A 270 -13.26 20.19 -0.21
C GLY A 270 -13.38 19.58 1.18
N LEU A 271 -12.26 19.09 1.73
CA LEU A 271 -12.21 18.52 3.08
C LEU A 271 -11.89 19.59 4.12
N VAL A 272 -12.53 19.49 5.28
CA VAL A 272 -12.14 20.24 6.47
C VAL A 272 -11.07 19.42 7.19
N PHE A 273 -9.80 19.77 6.98
CA PHE A 273 -8.67 18.92 7.42
C PHE A 273 -8.66 18.62 8.92
N GLN A 274 -9.19 19.51 9.78
CA GLN A 274 -9.34 19.27 11.22
C GLN A 274 -10.35 18.16 11.57
N ARG A 275 -11.16 17.73 10.60
CA ARG A 275 -12.22 16.72 10.77
C ARG A 275 -12.00 15.46 9.93
N ILE A 276 -10.86 15.36 9.24
CA ILE A 276 -10.53 14.20 8.41
C ILE A 276 -10.60 12.92 9.26
N GLY A 277 -11.35 11.93 8.76
CA GLY A 277 -11.44 10.60 9.31
C GLY A 277 -10.87 9.54 8.37
N GLU A 278 -10.91 8.28 8.80
CA GLU A 278 -10.43 7.12 8.03
C GLU A 278 -11.13 7.02 6.67
N GLU A 279 -12.43 7.33 6.62
CA GLU A 279 -13.21 7.33 5.40
C GLU A 279 -12.72 8.40 4.39
N ASP A 280 -12.38 9.60 4.87
CA ASP A 280 -11.82 10.65 4.01
C ASP A 280 -10.45 10.25 3.47
N LEU A 281 -9.62 9.56 4.27
CA LEU A 281 -8.38 8.97 3.78
C LEU A 281 -8.67 7.96 2.67
N ALA A 282 -9.47 6.94 2.95
CA ALA A 282 -9.73 5.82 2.05
C ALA A 282 -10.45 6.24 0.75
N MET A 283 -11.41 7.17 0.84
CA MET A 283 -12.29 7.48 -0.29
C MET A 283 -11.89 8.73 -1.07
N LYS A 284 -11.03 9.60 -0.52
CA LYS A 284 -10.71 10.90 -1.15
C LYS A 284 -9.20 11.14 -1.28
N LEU A 285 -8.44 11.16 -0.18
CA LEU A 285 -7.01 11.49 -0.21
C LEU A 285 -6.18 10.40 -0.89
N ILE A 286 -6.31 9.16 -0.45
CA ILE A 286 -5.57 8.02 -0.99
C ILE A 286 -5.88 7.79 -2.49
N PRO A 287 -7.15 7.77 -2.95
CA PRO A 287 -7.44 7.67 -4.37
C PRO A 287 -6.87 8.81 -5.21
N CYS A 288 -6.74 10.01 -4.64
CA CYS A 288 -6.13 11.16 -5.32
C CYS A 288 -4.61 10.98 -5.43
N LEU A 289 -3.92 10.61 -4.36
CA LEU A 289 -2.49 10.29 -4.36
C LEU A 289 -2.17 9.15 -5.33
N ASN A 290 -2.95 8.07 -5.31
CA ASN A 290 -2.80 6.93 -6.23
C ASN A 290 -3.07 7.26 -7.71
N ALA A 291 -3.73 8.39 -8.00
CA ALA A 291 -4.06 8.76 -9.38
C ALA A 291 -2.83 9.03 -10.23
N ALA A 292 -1.75 9.57 -9.64
CA ALA A 292 -0.48 9.78 -10.32
C ALA A 292 0.10 8.46 -10.84
N GLY A 293 0.34 7.46 -9.98
CA GLY A 293 0.87 6.15 -10.40
C GLY A 293 -0.02 5.39 -11.40
N ARG A 294 -1.31 5.74 -11.50
CA ARG A 294 -2.24 5.11 -12.48
C ARG A 294 -2.22 5.76 -13.85
N LEU A 295 -2.03 7.06 -13.96
CA LEU A 295 -2.16 7.83 -15.21
C LEU A 295 -0.91 8.58 -15.62
N ASP A 296 0.04 8.80 -14.69
CA ASP A 296 1.26 9.57 -14.84
C ASP A 296 2.39 8.93 -14.01
N LEU A 297 3.37 9.69 -13.59
CA LEU A 297 4.43 9.29 -12.68
C LEU A 297 4.01 9.50 -11.22
N ALA A 298 4.21 8.51 -10.37
CA ALA A 298 3.92 8.59 -8.94
C ALA A 298 4.83 9.61 -8.20
N ASP A 299 5.91 10.06 -8.83
CA ASP A 299 6.77 11.16 -8.39
C ASP A 299 5.98 12.40 -7.95
N VAL A 300 4.90 12.74 -8.66
CA VAL A 300 4.02 13.85 -8.29
C VAL A 300 3.49 13.71 -6.85
N SER A 301 3.16 12.50 -6.42
CA SER A 301 2.66 12.23 -5.07
C SER A 301 3.77 12.35 -4.02
N VAL A 302 4.99 11.89 -4.33
CA VAL A 302 6.15 12.08 -3.44
C VAL A 302 6.42 13.58 -3.23
N ARG A 303 6.44 14.39 -4.30
CA ARG A 303 6.64 15.86 -4.22
C ARG A 303 5.60 16.55 -3.36
N VAL A 304 4.34 16.12 -3.45
CA VAL A 304 3.27 16.62 -2.58
C VAL A 304 3.53 16.23 -1.12
N LEU A 305 3.89 14.99 -0.85
CA LEU A 305 4.15 14.54 0.52
C LEU A 305 5.40 15.18 1.13
N LEU A 306 6.46 15.37 0.35
CA LEU A 306 7.69 16.06 0.82
C LEU A 306 7.49 17.56 1.02
N GLY A 307 6.46 18.17 0.40
CA GLY A 307 6.24 19.61 0.48
C GLY A 307 7.31 20.41 -0.25
N GLU A 308 7.79 19.90 -1.40
CA GLU A 308 8.81 20.53 -2.22
C GLU A 308 8.37 21.90 -2.75
N LYS A 309 9.33 22.64 -3.31
CA LYS A 309 9.05 23.90 -4.00
C LYS A 309 7.91 23.70 -5.00
N ASP A 310 7.01 24.68 -5.07
CA ASP A 310 5.83 24.64 -5.95
C ASP A 310 4.79 23.54 -5.60
N THR A 311 4.73 23.11 -4.32
CA THR A 311 3.80 22.09 -3.83
C THR A 311 2.36 22.30 -4.30
N LEU A 312 1.88 23.55 -4.39
CA LEU A 312 0.54 23.85 -4.87
C LEU A 312 0.34 23.38 -6.32
N GLN A 313 1.32 23.56 -7.19
CA GLN A 313 1.24 23.11 -8.59
C GLN A 313 1.14 21.57 -8.66
N TRP A 314 1.90 20.86 -7.82
CA TRP A 314 1.82 19.40 -7.75
C TRP A 314 0.49 18.90 -7.21
N VAL A 315 -0.10 19.60 -6.24
CA VAL A 315 -1.45 19.32 -5.74
C VAL A 315 -2.50 19.53 -6.84
N GLU A 316 -2.44 20.62 -7.59
CA GLU A 316 -3.34 20.86 -8.73
C GLU A 316 -3.22 19.73 -9.78
N ARG A 317 -1.99 19.30 -10.07
CA ARG A 317 -1.75 18.17 -10.98
C ARG A 317 -2.38 16.87 -10.48
N LEU A 318 -2.26 16.56 -9.19
CA LEU A 318 -2.91 15.38 -8.59
C LEU A 318 -4.43 15.42 -8.70
N VAL A 319 -5.02 16.58 -8.40
CA VAL A 319 -6.48 16.77 -8.50
C VAL A 319 -6.96 16.60 -9.93
N GLU A 320 -6.23 17.15 -10.91
CA GLU A 320 -6.51 16.96 -12.34
C GLU A 320 -6.44 15.49 -12.75
N LEU A 321 -5.36 14.79 -12.38
CA LEU A 321 -5.16 13.36 -12.65
C LEU A 321 -6.28 12.52 -12.02
N ASN A 322 -6.68 12.83 -10.79
CA ASN A 322 -7.76 12.11 -10.12
C ASN A 322 -9.12 12.33 -10.81
N ARG A 323 -9.43 13.55 -11.23
CA ARG A 323 -10.65 13.85 -12.04
C ARG A 323 -10.64 13.07 -13.35
N LYS A 324 -9.50 13.07 -14.06
CA LYS A 324 -9.32 12.29 -15.29
C LYS A 324 -9.51 10.80 -15.03
N ARG A 325 -8.90 10.26 -13.97
CA ARG A 325 -9.07 8.86 -13.58
C ARG A 325 -10.53 8.52 -13.30
N GLN A 326 -11.25 9.36 -12.53
CA GLN A 326 -12.67 9.14 -12.22
C GLN A 326 -13.53 9.13 -13.48
N TYR A 327 -13.32 10.10 -14.37
CA TYR A 327 -14.03 10.18 -15.64
C TYR A 327 -13.78 8.95 -16.52
N LEU A 328 -12.53 8.59 -16.73
CA LEU A 328 -12.17 7.41 -17.54
C LEU A 328 -12.70 6.11 -16.92
N SER A 329 -12.59 5.96 -15.59
CA SER A 329 -13.13 4.77 -14.90
C SER A 329 -14.65 4.69 -14.99
N GLY A 330 -15.36 5.81 -14.87
CA GLY A 330 -16.81 5.85 -15.02
C GLY A 330 -17.25 5.41 -16.42
N ARG A 331 -16.70 6.07 -17.46
CA ARG A 331 -16.96 5.69 -18.85
C ARG A 331 -16.70 4.24 -19.13
N LEU A 332 -15.56 3.71 -18.66
CA LEU A 332 -15.17 2.33 -18.93
C LEU A 332 -16.08 1.33 -18.21
N VAL A 333 -16.54 1.64 -17.00
CA VAL A 333 -17.55 0.82 -16.31
C VAL A 333 -18.85 0.77 -17.09
N ASP A 334 -19.35 1.91 -17.58
CA ASP A 334 -20.60 1.98 -18.33
C ASP A 334 -20.50 1.21 -19.66
N GLU A 335 -19.40 1.40 -20.40
CA GLU A 335 -19.10 0.69 -21.64
C GLU A 335 -19.06 -0.82 -21.43
N ILE A 336 -18.27 -1.31 -20.47
CA ILE A 336 -18.09 -2.73 -20.21
C ILE A 336 -19.36 -3.35 -19.59
N SER A 337 -20.08 -2.63 -18.72
CA SER A 337 -21.35 -3.13 -18.18
C SER A 337 -22.37 -3.42 -19.28
N THR A 338 -22.40 -2.58 -20.31
CA THR A 338 -23.27 -2.78 -21.47
C THR A 338 -22.86 -4.02 -22.26
N ALA A 339 -21.56 -4.21 -22.50
CA ALA A 339 -21.03 -5.38 -23.21
C ALA A 339 -21.28 -6.69 -22.42
N ILE A 340 -21.02 -6.71 -21.11
CA ILE A 340 -21.29 -7.87 -20.24
C ILE A 340 -22.78 -8.25 -20.28
N SER A 341 -23.68 -7.25 -20.19
CA SER A 341 -25.12 -7.50 -20.18
C SER A 341 -25.66 -8.01 -21.52
N ALA A 342 -25.04 -7.61 -22.63
CA ALA A 342 -25.48 -8.01 -23.97
C ALA A 342 -24.92 -9.39 -24.42
N GLU A 343 -23.66 -9.69 -24.03
CA GLU A 343 -22.94 -10.86 -24.56
C GLU A 343 -22.72 -11.93 -23.49
N GLU A 344 -23.10 -11.68 -22.22
CA GLU A 344 -22.85 -12.53 -21.04
C GLU A 344 -21.36 -12.87 -20.80
N ARG A 345 -20.44 -12.11 -21.43
CA ARG A 345 -18.98 -12.33 -21.35
C ARG A 345 -18.39 -11.60 -20.17
N HIS A 346 -17.37 -12.23 -19.55
CA HIS A 346 -16.73 -11.73 -18.32
C HIS A 346 -15.23 -11.48 -18.51
N VAL A 347 -14.67 -11.96 -19.61
CA VAL A 347 -13.28 -11.81 -20.00
C VAL A 347 -13.21 -10.89 -21.23
N LEU A 348 -12.69 -9.70 -21.05
CA LEU A 348 -12.76 -8.66 -22.07
C LEU A 348 -11.41 -7.98 -22.26
N ARG A 349 -11.12 -7.60 -23.51
CA ARG A 349 -9.98 -6.73 -23.79
C ARG A 349 -10.40 -5.50 -24.57
N GLY A 350 -9.74 -4.38 -24.27
CA GLY A 350 -9.91 -3.15 -25.03
C GLY A 350 -8.58 -2.63 -25.55
N ASN A 351 -8.55 -2.17 -26.80
CA ASN A 351 -7.31 -1.70 -27.43
C ASN A 351 -6.84 -0.33 -26.88
N GLU A 352 -7.77 0.50 -26.40
CA GLU A 352 -7.51 1.85 -25.93
C GLU A 352 -7.75 2.03 -24.42
N TRP A 353 -8.02 0.95 -23.70
CA TRP A 353 -8.26 1.04 -22.25
C TRP A 353 -6.98 1.38 -21.49
N PRO A 354 -7.00 2.36 -20.59
CA PRO A 354 -5.83 2.66 -19.78
C PRO A 354 -5.56 1.55 -18.75
N VAL A 355 -4.46 0.82 -18.90
CA VAL A 355 -4.08 -0.31 -18.03
C VAL A 355 -4.11 0.07 -16.54
N GLY A 356 -3.66 1.28 -16.20
CA GLY A 356 -3.57 1.73 -14.80
C GLY A 356 -4.91 1.82 -14.05
N ILE A 357 -6.06 1.83 -14.75
CA ILE A 357 -7.39 1.89 -14.12
C ILE A 357 -8.16 0.57 -14.21
N LEU A 358 -7.68 -0.41 -14.98
CA LEU A 358 -8.41 -1.67 -15.20
C LEU A 358 -8.76 -2.39 -13.90
N SER A 359 -7.83 -2.42 -12.94
CA SER A 359 -8.05 -3.09 -11.66
C SER A 359 -9.21 -2.48 -10.85
N SER A 360 -9.37 -1.16 -10.89
CA SER A 360 -10.49 -0.48 -10.22
C SER A 360 -11.81 -0.66 -10.95
N VAL A 361 -11.78 -0.70 -12.28
CA VAL A 361 -12.93 -0.99 -13.13
C VAL A 361 -13.40 -2.43 -12.93
N ALA A 362 -12.49 -3.40 -13.01
CA ALA A 362 -12.80 -4.81 -12.78
C ALA A 362 -13.37 -5.05 -11.38
N SER A 363 -12.86 -4.38 -10.34
CA SER A 363 -13.40 -4.49 -8.98
C SER A 363 -14.85 -3.99 -8.89
N ARG A 364 -15.17 -2.86 -9.53
CA ARG A 364 -16.55 -2.32 -9.56
C ARG A 364 -17.50 -3.26 -10.33
N LEU A 365 -17.08 -3.75 -11.48
CA LEU A 365 -17.86 -4.69 -12.29
C LEU A 365 -18.05 -6.04 -11.57
N CYS A 366 -17.01 -6.58 -10.95
CA CYS A 366 -17.09 -7.79 -10.13
C CYS A 366 -18.10 -7.63 -8.98
N SER A 367 -18.11 -6.50 -8.30
CA SER A 367 -19.10 -6.21 -7.24
C SER A 367 -20.51 -6.05 -7.80
N GLN A 368 -20.67 -5.42 -8.96
CA GLN A 368 -21.96 -5.19 -9.62
C GLN A 368 -22.58 -6.48 -10.12
N PHE A 369 -21.81 -7.30 -10.85
CA PHE A 369 -22.29 -8.52 -11.45
C PHE A 369 -22.16 -9.77 -10.57
N ARG A 370 -21.42 -9.68 -9.45
CA ARG A 370 -21.12 -10.79 -8.52
C ARG A 370 -20.50 -12.01 -9.22
N ARG A 371 -19.66 -11.76 -10.22
CA ARG A 371 -18.96 -12.77 -11.03
C ARG A 371 -17.48 -12.41 -11.17
N PRO A 372 -16.61 -13.39 -11.47
CA PRO A 372 -15.24 -13.09 -11.87
C PRO A 372 -15.23 -12.15 -13.09
N ILE A 373 -14.34 -11.16 -13.09
CA ILE A 373 -14.16 -10.24 -14.20
C ILE A 373 -12.67 -10.15 -14.52
N ALA A 374 -12.31 -10.51 -15.75
CA ALA A 374 -10.99 -10.36 -16.30
C ALA A 374 -10.98 -9.26 -17.37
N LEU A 375 -10.13 -8.26 -17.18
CA LEU A 375 -9.96 -7.17 -18.14
C LEU A 375 -8.50 -7.06 -18.55
N ALA A 376 -8.22 -6.87 -19.84
CA ALA A 376 -6.88 -6.69 -20.37
C ALA A 376 -6.80 -5.54 -21.37
N ALA A 377 -5.62 -4.94 -21.48
CA ALA A 377 -5.34 -3.90 -22.47
C ALA A 377 -3.85 -3.89 -22.86
N PRO A 378 -3.51 -3.33 -24.05
CA PRO A 378 -2.13 -3.24 -24.51
C PRO A 378 -1.23 -2.42 -23.57
N ALA A 379 -0.04 -2.97 -23.29
CA ALA A 379 1.04 -2.32 -22.56
C ALA A 379 2.38 -2.61 -23.23
N GLY A 380 2.75 -1.81 -24.21
CA GLY A 380 3.86 -2.10 -25.11
C GLY A 380 3.55 -3.30 -26.02
N GLU A 381 4.43 -4.30 -26.01
CA GLU A 381 4.31 -5.50 -26.83
C GLU A 381 3.42 -6.61 -26.21
N VAL A 382 2.95 -6.41 -24.99
CA VAL A 382 2.13 -7.39 -24.27
C VAL A 382 0.76 -6.83 -23.91
N LEU A 383 -0.18 -7.72 -23.60
CA LEU A 383 -1.42 -7.36 -22.93
C LEU A 383 -1.20 -7.51 -21.41
N ARG A 384 -1.50 -6.46 -20.64
CA ARG A 384 -1.60 -6.53 -19.18
C ARG A 384 -3.05 -6.61 -18.75
N GLY A 385 -3.34 -7.59 -17.92
CA GLY A 385 -4.68 -7.86 -17.44
C GLY A 385 -4.79 -7.88 -15.92
N THR A 386 -6.02 -7.87 -15.50
CA THR A 386 -6.40 -7.99 -14.08
C THR A 386 -7.61 -8.89 -13.96
N LEU A 387 -7.59 -9.77 -12.97
CA LEU A 387 -8.72 -10.62 -12.59
C LEU A 387 -9.22 -10.18 -11.20
N ARG A 388 -10.51 -10.00 -11.08
CA ARG A 388 -11.21 -9.77 -9.82
C ARG A 388 -12.30 -10.80 -9.64
N VAL A 389 -12.42 -11.34 -8.42
CA VAL A 389 -13.38 -12.41 -8.13
C VAL A 389 -14.23 -12.08 -6.91
N PRO A 390 -15.49 -12.55 -6.85
CA PRO A 390 -16.34 -12.37 -5.68
C PRO A 390 -15.84 -13.21 -4.50
N GLY A 391 -16.33 -12.91 -3.29
CA GLY A 391 -15.99 -13.67 -2.10
C GLY A 391 -16.28 -15.18 -2.26
N GLY A 392 -15.34 -16.02 -1.81
CA GLY A 392 -15.43 -17.48 -1.93
C GLY A 392 -14.75 -18.07 -3.17
N VAL A 393 -14.36 -17.25 -4.13
CA VAL A 393 -13.60 -17.67 -5.33
C VAL A 393 -12.11 -17.32 -5.14
N ASP A 394 -11.22 -18.05 -5.81
CA ASP A 394 -9.76 -17.86 -5.73
C ASP A 394 -9.18 -17.46 -7.10
N ALA A 395 -8.79 -16.18 -7.22
CA ALA A 395 -8.21 -15.63 -8.46
C ALA A 395 -6.86 -16.26 -8.82
N VAL A 396 -6.07 -16.66 -7.80
CA VAL A 396 -4.76 -17.32 -8.02
C VAL A 396 -4.97 -18.71 -8.60
N ALA A 397 -5.95 -19.46 -8.09
CA ALA A 397 -6.30 -20.79 -8.63
C ALA A 397 -6.75 -20.67 -10.10
N ILE A 398 -7.62 -19.70 -10.40
CA ILE A 398 -8.09 -19.47 -11.80
C ILE A 398 -6.92 -19.15 -12.74
N LEU A 399 -5.99 -18.27 -12.36
CA LEU A 399 -4.86 -17.94 -13.24
C LEU A 399 -3.87 -19.11 -13.37
N ARG A 400 -3.76 -19.97 -12.38
CA ARG A 400 -2.93 -21.19 -12.45
C ARG A 400 -3.43 -22.14 -13.53
N ASP A 401 -4.74 -22.24 -13.74
CA ASP A 401 -5.33 -23.11 -14.76
C ASP A 401 -5.00 -22.67 -16.19
N VAL A 402 -4.51 -21.44 -16.38
CA VAL A 402 -4.11 -20.86 -17.66
C VAL A 402 -2.64 -20.43 -17.70
N GLU A 403 -1.85 -20.77 -16.69
CA GLU A 403 -0.47 -20.26 -16.53
C GLU A 403 0.45 -20.54 -17.71
N GLU A 404 0.24 -21.66 -18.42
CA GLU A 404 1.00 -22.02 -19.64
C GLU A 404 0.86 -21.01 -20.80
N HIS A 405 -0.20 -20.19 -20.77
CA HIS A 405 -0.46 -19.15 -21.75
C HIS A 405 -0.04 -17.75 -21.29
N LEU A 406 0.30 -17.59 -20.01
CA LEU A 406 0.70 -16.32 -19.42
C LEU A 406 2.22 -16.12 -19.49
N LEU A 407 2.65 -14.88 -19.60
CA LEU A 407 4.07 -14.49 -19.49
C LEU A 407 4.47 -14.28 -18.03
N GLU A 408 3.60 -13.61 -17.30
CA GLU A 408 3.73 -13.31 -15.86
C GLU A 408 2.35 -13.30 -15.25
N TRP A 409 2.24 -13.75 -14.01
CA TRP A 409 1.00 -13.63 -13.24
C TRP A 409 1.28 -13.68 -11.75
N GLY A 410 0.37 -13.12 -10.95
CA GLY A 410 0.48 -13.13 -9.49
C GLY A 410 -0.64 -12.34 -8.83
N GLY A 411 -0.75 -12.49 -7.51
CA GLY A 411 -1.76 -11.78 -6.72
C GLY A 411 -2.21 -12.56 -5.51
N HIS A 412 -3.44 -12.29 -5.06
CA HIS A 412 -4.08 -12.86 -3.89
C HIS A 412 -5.43 -13.48 -4.25
N ARG A 413 -6.04 -14.22 -3.31
CA ARG A 413 -7.30 -14.93 -3.54
C ARG A 413 -8.40 -14.10 -4.22
N GLN A 414 -8.51 -12.80 -3.95
CA GLN A 414 -9.58 -11.95 -4.47
C GLN A 414 -9.18 -11.12 -5.69
N ALA A 415 -7.89 -11.02 -5.97
CA ALA A 415 -7.37 -10.10 -6.98
C ALA A 415 -6.03 -10.58 -7.50
N ALA A 416 -5.92 -10.75 -8.81
CA ALA A 416 -4.67 -11.11 -9.46
C ALA A 416 -4.43 -10.26 -10.71
N GLY A 417 -3.15 -10.11 -11.06
CA GLY A 417 -2.70 -9.49 -12.30
C GLY A 417 -2.03 -10.52 -13.20
N PHE A 418 -2.01 -10.28 -14.50
CA PHE A 418 -1.33 -11.14 -15.46
C PHE A 418 -0.84 -10.36 -16.67
N SER A 419 0.12 -10.95 -17.37
CA SER A 419 0.59 -10.48 -18.67
C SER A 419 0.49 -11.64 -19.68
N VAL A 420 0.09 -11.33 -20.91
CA VAL A 420 -0.08 -12.33 -21.96
C VAL A 420 0.35 -11.77 -23.31
N ALA A 421 0.96 -12.59 -24.15
CA ALA A 421 1.28 -12.23 -25.54
C ALA A 421 -0.03 -12.02 -26.33
N PRO A 422 -0.14 -10.96 -27.16
CA PRO A 422 -1.40 -10.66 -27.88
C PRO A 422 -1.95 -11.82 -28.71
N GLU A 423 -1.08 -12.63 -29.29
CA GLU A 423 -1.41 -13.82 -30.07
C GLU A 423 -1.98 -14.98 -29.25
N ARG A 424 -1.73 -15.00 -27.94
CA ARG A 424 -2.26 -16.03 -27.02
C ARG A 424 -3.54 -15.60 -26.31
N TRP A 425 -4.00 -14.37 -26.53
CA TRP A 425 -5.17 -13.84 -25.83
C TRP A 425 -6.43 -14.71 -26.01
N SER A 426 -6.72 -15.17 -27.22
CA SER A 426 -7.89 -15.99 -27.49
C SER A 426 -7.92 -17.30 -26.69
N LEU A 427 -6.76 -17.90 -26.43
CA LEU A 427 -6.65 -19.10 -25.58
C LEU A 427 -6.95 -18.80 -24.12
N VAL A 428 -6.43 -17.67 -23.62
CA VAL A 428 -6.70 -17.22 -22.25
C VAL A 428 -8.17 -16.86 -22.08
N GLU A 429 -8.74 -16.15 -23.06
CA GLU A 429 -10.15 -15.74 -23.06
C GLU A 429 -11.08 -16.96 -23.01
N GLU A 430 -10.89 -17.94 -23.90
CA GLU A 430 -11.70 -19.17 -23.96
C GLU A 430 -11.64 -19.99 -22.66
N ARG A 431 -10.48 -20.02 -22.00
CA ARG A 431 -10.29 -20.76 -20.75
C ARG A 431 -10.85 -20.06 -19.52
N LEU A 432 -10.90 -18.73 -19.52
CA LEU A 432 -11.37 -17.94 -18.39
C LEU A 432 -12.88 -17.63 -18.45
N GLU A 433 -13.52 -17.70 -19.63
CA GLU A 433 -14.98 -17.62 -19.77
C GLU A 433 -15.66 -18.91 -19.28
#